data_03ea7612c490d2e5435e37b457c04121
#
_entry.id   03ea7612c490d2e5435e37b457c04121
#
_cell.length_a   1.000
_cell.length_b   1.000
_cell.length_c   1.000
_cell.angle_alpha   90.00
_cell.angle_beta   90.00
_cell.angle_gamma   90.00
#
_symmetry.space_group_name_H-M   'P 1'
#
loop_
_entity.id
_entity.type
_entity.pdbx_description
1 polymer ?
#
loop_
_entity_poly.entity_id
_entity_poly.type
_entity_poly.pdbx_seq_one_letter_code
_entity_poly.pdbx_strand_id
1 'polypeptide(L)'
;MQLENDLYGIDKRFIIEAGHIINSGTLKNIAGLSEHIHYVSIKDTRLMNDLIQAFKDKRYTDIFYPPETNLKIIRHIRRIKMPENILSELAHMKKISLYTYHHILIIAILATKISLDDSLKNKYAPDITIRLSLFHDLGKTRIPLRILNKHSPLTREERRILRTHPLIGYVLLHYYFGKYHKRYDFSSFQHHERLDGSGYPKGIKRLNKYSHLLGVVDTLDALISERPYRKKPFTLRSAIDLLLDESEKGRFDKDLICTLIRYARKEAPGTKLIIAAKGRDKEPAGNCYGKTATV
;
A
#
# COMPACT_ATOMS: atom_id res chain seq x y z
N MET A 1 -2.25 7.51 -20.52
CA MET A 1 -1.87 6.14 -20.10
C MET A 1 -2.94 5.20 -20.60
N GLN A 2 -2.59 3.96 -20.93
CA GLN A 2 -3.53 2.97 -21.47
C GLN A 2 -3.37 1.63 -20.73
N LEU A 3 -4.43 0.82 -20.74
CA LEU A 3 -4.41 -0.55 -20.22
C LEU A 3 -4.05 -1.52 -21.33
N GLU A 4 -3.39 -2.62 -21.00
CA GLU A 4 -2.96 -3.63 -21.97
C GLU A 4 -4.03 -4.68 -22.26
N ASN A 5 -4.97 -4.84 -21.33
CA ASN A 5 -6.07 -5.80 -21.42
C ASN A 5 -7.38 -5.12 -21.09
N ASP A 6 -8.47 -5.69 -21.59
CA ASP A 6 -9.82 -5.31 -21.19
C ASP A 6 -9.97 -5.37 -19.68
N LEU A 7 -10.68 -4.40 -19.11
CA LEU A 7 -10.92 -4.33 -17.68
C LEU A 7 -12.39 -4.61 -17.36
N TYR A 8 -12.58 -5.53 -16.44
CA TYR A 8 -13.88 -5.92 -15.89
C TYR A 8 -13.92 -5.67 -14.38
N GLY A 9 -15.08 -5.33 -13.84
CA GLY A 9 -15.34 -5.30 -12.41
C GLY A 9 -15.37 -6.71 -11.80
N ILE A 10 -15.38 -6.79 -10.47
CA ILE A 10 -15.60 -8.06 -9.75
C ILE A 10 -17.01 -8.62 -10.02
N ASP A 11 -17.94 -7.77 -10.36
CA ASP A 11 -19.31 -8.07 -10.80
C ASP A 11 -19.39 -8.55 -12.26
N LYS A 12 -18.24 -8.74 -12.91
CA LYS A 12 -18.07 -9.15 -14.31
C LYS A 12 -18.57 -8.13 -15.35
N ARG A 13 -18.97 -6.93 -14.94
CA ARG A 13 -19.33 -5.87 -15.88
C ARG A 13 -18.09 -5.34 -16.59
N PHE A 14 -18.20 -5.13 -17.88
CA PHE A 14 -17.17 -4.49 -18.69
C PHE A 14 -17.01 -3.02 -18.27
N ILE A 15 -15.78 -2.57 -18.08
CA ILE A 15 -15.46 -1.20 -17.68
C ILE A 15 -14.83 -0.44 -18.83
N ILE A 16 -13.80 -1.02 -19.47
CA ILE A 16 -13.04 -0.36 -20.53
C ILE A 16 -12.21 -1.38 -21.32
N GLU A 17 -12.06 -1.12 -22.62
CA GLU A 17 -11.27 -1.95 -23.52
C GLU A 17 -9.74 -1.72 -23.41
N ALA A 18 -8.98 -2.71 -23.83
CA ALA A 18 -7.53 -2.62 -23.99
C ALA A 18 -7.14 -1.49 -24.94
N GLY A 19 -5.99 -0.86 -24.69
CA GLY A 19 -5.46 0.21 -25.54
C GLY A 19 -6.18 1.56 -25.41
N HIS A 20 -7.31 1.64 -24.68
CA HIS A 20 -8.00 2.90 -24.50
C HIS A 20 -7.17 3.87 -23.63
N ILE A 21 -7.12 5.13 -24.05
CA ILE A 21 -6.38 6.17 -23.30
C ILE A 21 -7.17 6.62 -22.07
N ILE A 22 -6.61 6.38 -20.90
CA ILE A 22 -7.19 6.84 -19.63
C ILE A 22 -6.90 8.34 -19.47
N ASN A 23 -7.95 9.15 -19.60
CA ASN A 23 -7.96 10.58 -19.36
C ASN A 23 -9.12 10.97 -18.44
N SER A 24 -9.27 12.25 -18.12
CA SER A 24 -10.32 12.73 -17.22
C SER A 24 -11.75 12.47 -17.73
N GLY A 25 -11.96 12.53 -19.04
CA GLY A 25 -13.26 12.22 -19.67
C GLY A 25 -13.61 10.74 -19.54
N THR A 26 -12.65 9.86 -19.87
CA THR A 26 -12.78 8.41 -19.69
C THR A 26 -13.14 8.06 -18.24
N LEU A 27 -12.41 8.62 -17.27
CA LEU A 27 -12.65 8.35 -15.85
C LEU A 27 -14.02 8.84 -15.38
N LYS A 28 -14.47 9.98 -15.90
CA LYS A 28 -15.82 10.50 -15.60
C LYS A 28 -16.90 9.56 -16.11
N ASN A 29 -16.74 9.03 -17.33
CA ASN A 29 -17.67 8.05 -17.90
C ASN A 29 -17.69 6.77 -17.06
N ILE A 30 -16.52 6.24 -16.69
CA ILE A 30 -16.39 5.04 -15.84
C ILE A 30 -17.09 5.27 -14.48
N ALA A 31 -16.87 6.43 -13.85
CA ALA A 31 -17.55 6.77 -12.60
C ALA A 31 -19.08 6.85 -12.76
N GLY A 32 -19.56 7.20 -13.94
CA GLY A 32 -20.99 7.22 -14.28
C GLY A 32 -21.63 5.84 -14.43
N LEU A 33 -20.83 4.77 -14.60
CA LEU A 33 -21.34 3.40 -14.70
C LEU A 33 -21.82 2.84 -13.34
N SER A 34 -21.45 3.48 -12.24
CA SER A 34 -21.83 3.06 -10.89
C SER A 34 -23.18 3.66 -10.51
N GLU A 35 -24.25 2.85 -10.54
CA GLU A 35 -25.61 3.31 -10.25
C GLU A 35 -25.92 3.33 -8.75
N HIS A 36 -25.66 2.23 -8.04
CA HIS A 36 -25.91 2.08 -6.61
C HIS A 36 -24.73 1.45 -5.90
N ILE A 37 -24.25 2.14 -4.86
CA ILE A 37 -23.14 1.65 -4.04
C ILE A 37 -23.70 1.13 -2.72
N HIS A 38 -23.71 -0.18 -2.56
CA HIS A 38 -24.06 -0.80 -1.29
C HIS A 38 -22.83 -0.82 -0.37
N TYR A 39 -22.98 -0.26 0.84
CA TYR A 39 -21.92 -0.20 1.85
C TYR A 39 -22.16 -1.22 2.96
N VAL A 40 -21.12 -2.03 3.22
CA VAL A 40 -21.11 -3.05 4.28
C VAL A 40 -20.14 -2.61 5.39
N SER A 41 -20.50 -2.88 6.64
CA SER A 41 -19.63 -2.62 7.78
C SER A 41 -18.55 -3.70 7.89
N ILE A 42 -17.27 -3.30 7.98
CA ILE A 42 -16.15 -4.25 8.11
C ILE A 42 -16.30 -5.13 9.34
N LYS A 43 -16.83 -4.61 10.46
CA LYS A 43 -17.01 -5.38 11.70
C LYS A 43 -17.81 -6.67 11.52
N ASP A 44 -18.71 -6.68 10.51
CA ASP A 44 -19.61 -7.78 10.22
C ASP A 44 -19.06 -8.76 9.15
N THR A 45 -17.77 -8.60 8.81
CA THR A 45 -17.11 -9.39 7.76
C THR A 45 -15.92 -10.20 8.29
N ARG A 46 -15.50 -11.21 7.50
CA ARG A 46 -14.27 -11.98 7.80
C ARG A 46 -13.01 -11.10 7.77
N LEU A 47 -13.02 -10.01 7.01
CA LEU A 47 -11.91 -9.05 6.94
C LEU A 47 -11.55 -8.49 8.33
N MET A 48 -12.54 -8.27 9.21
CA MET A 48 -12.27 -7.81 10.58
C MET A 48 -11.40 -8.78 11.37
N ASN A 49 -11.71 -10.07 11.30
CA ASN A 49 -10.92 -11.10 11.98
C ASN A 49 -9.52 -11.21 11.38
N ASP A 50 -9.40 -11.15 10.05
CA ASP A 50 -8.10 -11.19 9.36
C ASP A 50 -7.22 -9.99 9.75
N LEU A 51 -7.78 -8.77 9.88
CA LEU A 51 -7.07 -7.60 10.36
C LEU A 51 -6.62 -7.74 11.82
N ILE A 52 -7.43 -8.35 12.69
CA ILE A 52 -7.03 -8.63 14.08
C ILE A 52 -5.88 -9.65 14.11
N GLN A 53 -5.92 -10.69 13.28
CA GLN A 53 -4.83 -11.67 13.22
C GLN A 53 -3.53 -11.06 12.68
N ALA A 54 -3.59 -10.05 11.80
CA ALA A 54 -2.42 -9.39 11.26
C ALA A 54 -1.55 -8.72 12.34
N PHE A 55 -2.11 -8.29 13.50
CA PHE A 55 -1.32 -7.78 14.63
C PHE A 55 -0.37 -8.80 15.25
N LYS A 56 -0.57 -10.11 14.99
CA LYS A 56 0.27 -11.19 15.50
C LYS A 56 1.52 -11.45 14.64
N ASP A 57 1.70 -10.69 13.58
CA ASP A 57 2.87 -10.82 12.72
C ASP A 57 4.15 -10.45 13.48
N LYS A 58 5.00 -11.46 13.68
CA LYS A 58 6.23 -11.35 14.48
C LYS A 58 7.22 -10.30 13.97
N ARG A 59 7.18 -9.99 12.67
CA ARG A 59 8.05 -8.98 12.03
C ARG A 59 7.83 -7.57 12.59
N TYR A 60 6.63 -7.31 13.14
CA TYR A 60 6.19 -5.99 13.59
C TYR A 60 5.94 -5.93 15.11
N THR A 61 6.39 -6.94 15.87
CA THR A 61 6.14 -7.00 17.32
C THR A 61 6.55 -5.71 18.03
N ASP A 62 7.73 -5.17 17.70
CA ASP A 62 8.23 -3.93 18.32
C ASP A 62 7.41 -2.71 17.89
N ILE A 63 6.97 -2.65 16.65
CA ILE A 63 6.14 -1.55 16.13
C ILE A 63 4.76 -1.56 16.77
N PHE A 64 4.14 -2.73 16.97
CA PHE A 64 2.80 -2.84 17.56
C PHE A 64 2.80 -2.84 19.11
N TYR A 65 3.94 -2.63 19.72
CA TYR A 65 4.04 -2.37 21.14
C TYR A 65 3.79 -0.88 21.46
N PRO A 66 3.13 -0.50 22.57
CA PRO A 66 2.39 -1.41 23.48
C PRO A 66 1.01 -1.80 22.90
N PRO A 67 0.43 -2.95 23.34
CA PRO A 67 -0.80 -3.52 22.77
C PRO A 67 -2.02 -2.60 22.83
N GLU A 68 -2.07 -1.66 23.78
CA GLU A 68 -3.18 -0.72 23.97
C GLU A 68 -3.39 0.16 22.72
N THR A 69 -2.32 0.46 22.00
CA THR A 69 -2.41 1.22 20.74
C THR A 69 -3.20 0.43 19.69
N ASN A 70 -3.08 -0.90 19.69
CA ASN A 70 -3.81 -1.78 18.77
C ASN A 70 -5.32 -1.71 19.00
N LEU A 71 -5.76 -1.53 20.26
CA LEU A 71 -7.18 -1.35 20.59
C LEU A 71 -7.74 -0.06 19.96
N LYS A 72 -6.94 1.02 19.90
CA LYS A 72 -7.34 2.25 19.20
C LYS A 72 -7.52 1.99 17.71
N ILE A 73 -6.59 1.29 17.07
CA ILE A 73 -6.68 0.91 15.64
C ILE A 73 -7.92 0.06 15.40
N ILE A 74 -8.14 -0.99 16.20
CA ILE A 74 -9.30 -1.88 16.09
C ILE A 74 -10.62 -1.08 16.23
N ARG A 75 -10.67 -0.09 17.11
CA ARG A 75 -11.84 0.78 17.27
C ARG A 75 -12.13 1.58 16.02
N HIS A 76 -11.11 2.10 15.34
CA HIS A 76 -11.27 2.78 14.05
C HIS A 76 -11.74 1.81 12.96
N ILE A 77 -11.10 0.63 12.84
CA ILE A 77 -11.49 -0.39 11.86
C ILE A 77 -12.98 -0.76 11.98
N ARG A 78 -13.48 -0.96 13.20
CA ARG A 78 -14.90 -1.32 13.45
C ARG A 78 -15.91 -0.30 12.95
N ARG A 79 -15.52 0.97 12.79
CA ARG A 79 -16.38 2.06 12.28
C ARG A 79 -16.40 2.15 10.76
N ILE A 80 -15.50 1.44 10.07
CA ILE A 80 -15.37 1.53 8.63
C ILE A 80 -16.53 0.82 7.95
N LYS A 81 -17.14 1.51 6.99
CA LYS A 81 -18.02 0.93 5.98
C LYS A 81 -17.35 1.04 4.62
N MET A 82 -17.48 0.03 3.79
CA MET A 82 -16.88 -0.06 2.46
C MET A 82 -17.89 -0.54 1.43
N PRO A 83 -17.73 -0.15 0.15
CA PRO A 83 -18.49 -0.75 -0.93
C PRO A 83 -18.32 -2.27 -0.94
N GLU A 84 -19.41 -3.00 -1.12
CA GLU A 84 -19.41 -4.45 -1.16
C GLU A 84 -18.48 -5.02 -2.24
N ASN A 85 -18.42 -4.35 -3.39
CA ASN A 85 -17.51 -4.71 -4.48
C ASN A 85 -16.03 -4.66 -4.04
N ILE A 86 -15.64 -3.70 -3.21
CA ILE A 86 -14.28 -3.63 -2.65
C ILE A 86 -14.00 -4.80 -1.70
N LEU A 87 -14.97 -5.16 -0.85
CA LEU A 87 -14.84 -6.33 0.02
C LEU A 87 -14.72 -7.63 -0.79
N SER A 88 -15.46 -7.72 -1.89
CA SER A 88 -15.39 -8.85 -2.84
C SER A 88 -14.02 -8.91 -3.53
N GLU A 89 -13.43 -7.77 -3.93
CA GLU A 89 -12.07 -7.70 -4.48
C GLU A 89 -11.02 -8.16 -3.45
N LEU A 90 -11.14 -7.74 -2.20
CA LEU A 90 -10.23 -8.19 -1.13
C LEU A 90 -10.38 -9.68 -0.85
N ALA A 91 -11.62 -10.20 -0.86
CA ALA A 91 -11.88 -11.62 -0.73
C ALA A 91 -11.34 -12.42 -1.93
N HIS A 92 -11.43 -11.88 -3.14
CA HIS A 92 -10.80 -12.43 -4.33
C HIS A 92 -9.28 -12.44 -4.21
N MET A 93 -8.67 -11.32 -3.80
CA MET A 93 -7.22 -11.24 -3.55
C MET A 93 -6.76 -12.34 -2.57
N LYS A 94 -7.50 -12.57 -1.48
CA LYS A 94 -7.20 -13.64 -0.51
C LYS A 94 -7.14 -15.02 -1.18
N LYS A 95 -8.00 -15.28 -2.17
CA LYS A 95 -8.04 -16.55 -2.90
C LYS A 95 -6.89 -16.72 -3.87
N ILE A 96 -6.50 -15.64 -4.57
CA ILE A 96 -5.52 -15.71 -5.68
C ILE A 96 -4.08 -15.46 -5.23
N SER A 97 -3.87 -14.69 -4.15
CA SER A 97 -2.55 -14.38 -3.60
C SER A 97 -2.65 -14.06 -2.11
N LEU A 98 -2.53 -15.10 -1.27
CA LEU A 98 -2.56 -14.93 0.19
C LEU A 98 -1.45 -14.00 0.67
N TYR A 99 -0.27 -14.04 0.02
CA TYR A 99 0.84 -13.14 0.29
C TYR A 99 0.43 -11.66 0.09
N THR A 100 -0.11 -11.30 -1.08
CA THR A 100 -0.55 -9.92 -1.38
C THR A 100 -1.70 -9.50 -0.45
N TYR A 101 -2.64 -10.40 -0.16
CA TYR A 101 -3.71 -10.12 0.79
C TYR A 101 -3.17 -9.80 2.19
N HIS A 102 -2.27 -10.62 2.72
CA HIS A 102 -1.65 -10.39 4.03
C HIS A 102 -0.87 -9.07 4.06
N HIS A 103 -0.12 -8.76 2.99
CA HIS A 103 0.55 -7.48 2.81
C HIS A 103 -0.43 -6.30 2.94
N ILE A 104 -1.56 -6.33 2.24
CA ILE A 104 -2.59 -5.28 2.32
C ILE A 104 -3.08 -5.08 3.76
N LEU A 105 -3.28 -6.16 4.53
CA LEU A 105 -3.70 -6.08 5.92
C LEU A 105 -2.63 -5.43 6.80
N ILE A 106 -1.38 -5.83 6.64
CA ILE A 106 -0.24 -5.25 7.37
C ILE A 106 -0.13 -3.75 7.07
N ILE A 107 -0.19 -3.35 5.80
CA ILE A 107 -0.15 -1.92 5.43
C ILE A 107 -1.29 -1.17 6.09
N ALA A 108 -2.50 -1.74 6.16
CA ALA A 108 -3.65 -1.08 6.77
C ALA A 108 -3.45 -0.82 8.28
N ILE A 109 -2.96 -1.81 9.04
CA ILE A 109 -2.75 -1.62 10.48
C ILE A 109 -1.52 -0.77 10.77
N LEU A 110 -0.44 -0.90 10.01
CA LEU A 110 0.81 -0.17 10.19
C LEU A 110 0.65 1.33 9.85
N ALA A 111 0.06 1.64 8.70
CA ALA A 111 -0.21 3.02 8.32
C ALA A 111 -1.19 3.69 9.31
N THR A 112 -2.17 2.95 9.81
CA THR A 112 -3.11 3.47 10.82
C THR A 112 -2.40 3.75 12.13
N LYS A 113 -1.47 2.88 12.57
CA LYS A 113 -0.67 3.15 13.77
C LYS A 113 0.11 4.46 13.62
N ILE A 114 0.77 4.67 12.49
CA ILE A 114 1.51 5.90 12.22
C ILE A 114 0.56 7.12 12.20
N SER A 115 -0.64 6.97 11.63
CA SER A 115 -1.63 8.06 11.59
C SER A 115 -2.15 8.48 12.97
N LEU A 116 -2.02 7.61 13.98
CA LEU A 116 -2.40 7.85 15.37
C LEU A 116 -1.22 8.36 16.22
N ASP A 117 -0.03 8.53 15.66
CA ASP A 117 1.14 9.02 16.40
C ASP A 117 0.98 10.51 16.75
N ASP A 118 1.24 10.85 18.00
CA ASP A 118 1.08 12.22 18.51
C ASP A 118 2.01 13.22 17.82
N SER A 119 3.18 12.80 17.32
CA SER A 119 4.10 13.65 16.56
C SER A 119 3.56 14.04 15.18
N LEU A 120 2.59 13.26 14.67
CA LEU A 120 1.92 13.49 13.39
C LEU A 120 0.46 13.89 13.59
N LYS A 121 0.11 14.36 14.79
CA LYS A 121 -1.25 14.73 15.19
C LYS A 121 -1.91 15.65 14.16
N ASN A 122 -3.13 15.29 13.77
CA ASN A 122 -3.92 16.01 12.77
C ASN A 122 -3.37 15.98 11.32
N LYS A 123 -2.22 15.36 11.07
CA LYS A 123 -1.71 15.20 9.69
C LYS A 123 -2.53 14.17 8.91
N TYR A 124 -2.95 13.08 9.58
CA TYR A 124 -3.66 11.97 8.95
C TYR A 124 -4.93 11.61 9.73
N ALA A 125 -6.02 11.37 9.02
CA ALA A 125 -7.25 10.84 9.61
C ALA A 125 -7.20 9.30 9.58
N PRO A 126 -7.26 8.59 10.73
CA PRO A 126 -7.13 7.13 10.77
C PRO A 126 -8.14 6.39 9.90
N ASP A 127 -9.40 6.82 9.90
CA ASP A 127 -10.47 6.20 9.11
C ASP A 127 -10.23 6.31 7.59
N ILE A 128 -9.60 7.41 7.14
CA ILE A 128 -9.19 7.58 5.74
C ILE A 128 -7.98 6.70 5.47
N THR A 129 -6.98 6.70 6.36
CA THR A 129 -5.77 5.89 6.24
C THR A 129 -6.09 4.42 6.05
N ILE A 130 -6.99 3.85 6.88
CA ILE A 130 -7.41 2.44 6.77
C ILE A 130 -7.97 2.14 5.38
N ARG A 131 -8.91 2.96 4.89
CA ARG A 131 -9.52 2.75 3.57
C ARG A 131 -8.49 2.78 2.46
N LEU A 132 -7.66 3.82 2.43
CA LEU A 132 -6.66 4.02 1.39
C LEU A 132 -5.62 2.89 1.38
N SER A 133 -5.24 2.40 2.57
CA SER A 133 -4.34 1.26 2.70
C SER A 133 -4.94 -0.04 2.16
N LEU A 134 -6.22 -0.28 2.41
CA LEU A 134 -6.92 -1.45 1.86
C LEU A 134 -7.11 -1.40 0.34
N PHE A 135 -7.02 -0.20 -0.25
CA PHE A 135 -7.26 0.01 -1.70
C PHE A 135 -5.98 0.09 -2.53
N HIS A 136 -4.83 0.38 -1.93
CA HIS A 136 -3.64 0.74 -2.69
C HIS A 136 -3.24 -0.30 -3.75
N ASP A 137 -3.36 -1.56 -3.43
CA ASP A 137 -2.96 -2.71 -4.25
C ASP A 137 -4.10 -3.44 -4.98
N LEU A 138 -5.30 -2.85 -4.99
CA LEU A 138 -6.49 -3.50 -5.55
C LEU A 138 -6.30 -3.91 -7.02
N GLY A 139 -5.57 -3.13 -7.79
CA GLY A 139 -5.27 -3.43 -9.19
C GLY A 139 -4.48 -4.72 -9.41
N LYS A 140 -3.82 -5.25 -8.39
CA LYS A 140 -3.12 -6.55 -8.48
C LYS A 140 -4.06 -7.72 -8.71
N THR A 141 -5.37 -7.56 -8.45
CA THR A 141 -6.38 -8.60 -8.77
C THR A 141 -6.52 -8.86 -10.28
N ARG A 142 -6.00 -7.99 -11.12
CA ARG A 142 -6.02 -8.11 -12.59
C ARG A 142 -4.66 -8.45 -13.19
N ILE A 143 -3.64 -8.64 -12.36
CA ILE A 143 -2.32 -9.09 -12.81
C ILE A 143 -2.35 -10.61 -13.04
N PRO A 144 -1.80 -11.12 -14.15
CA PRO A 144 -1.75 -12.57 -14.39
C PRO A 144 -1.11 -13.32 -13.24
N LEU A 145 -1.75 -14.41 -12.76
CA LEU A 145 -1.32 -15.15 -11.57
C LEU A 145 0.10 -15.71 -11.70
N ARG A 146 0.52 -16.08 -12.92
CA ARG A 146 1.90 -16.52 -13.21
C ARG A 146 2.95 -15.44 -12.90
N ILE A 147 2.55 -14.15 -12.94
CA ILE A 147 3.41 -13.01 -12.60
C ILE A 147 3.26 -12.67 -11.12
N LEU A 148 2.02 -12.54 -10.65
CA LEU A 148 1.72 -12.12 -9.27
C LEU A 148 2.33 -13.08 -8.24
N ASN A 149 2.24 -14.40 -8.48
CA ASN A 149 2.70 -15.46 -7.57
C ASN A 149 4.02 -16.12 -8.05
N LYS A 150 4.79 -15.46 -8.90
CA LYS A 150 6.04 -16.03 -9.43
C LYS A 150 7.09 -16.18 -8.33
N HIS A 151 7.71 -17.36 -8.25
CA HIS A 151 8.74 -17.71 -7.27
C HIS A 151 10.18 -17.43 -7.71
N SER A 152 10.37 -16.88 -8.92
CA SER A 152 11.66 -16.45 -9.44
C SER A 152 11.65 -14.95 -9.79
N PRO A 153 12.80 -14.32 -10.01
CA PRO A 153 12.84 -12.91 -10.39
C PRO A 153 11.97 -12.63 -11.62
N LEU A 154 11.27 -11.50 -11.58
CA LEU A 154 10.46 -11.06 -12.73
C LEU A 154 11.37 -10.62 -13.86
N THR A 155 11.04 -11.01 -15.09
CA THR A 155 11.64 -10.45 -16.30
C THR A 155 11.32 -8.95 -16.43
N ARG A 156 11.98 -8.27 -17.36
CA ARG A 156 11.67 -6.84 -17.64
C ARG A 156 10.21 -6.67 -18.05
N GLU A 157 9.70 -7.56 -18.90
CA GLU A 157 8.32 -7.52 -19.38
C GLU A 157 7.30 -7.81 -18.25
N GLU A 158 7.52 -8.86 -17.47
CA GLU A 158 6.66 -9.18 -16.33
C GLU A 158 6.61 -8.04 -15.30
N ARG A 159 7.74 -7.36 -15.10
CA ARG A 159 7.82 -6.18 -14.25
C ARG A 159 7.03 -5.01 -14.82
N ARG A 160 7.06 -4.82 -16.16
CA ARG A 160 6.25 -3.82 -16.85
C ARG A 160 4.76 -4.09 -16.63
N ILE A 161 4.34 -5.35 -16.80
CA ILE A 161 2.94 -5.76 -16.53
C ILE A 161 2.57 -5.53 -15.07
N LEU A 162 3.40 -5.96 -14.10
CA LEU A 162 3.11 -5.74 -12.69
C LEU A 162 2.96 -4.24 -12.36
N ARG A 163 3.78 -3.37 -12.98
CA ARG A 163 3.72 -1.91 -12.77
C ARG A 163 2.45 -1.25 -13.33
N THR A 164 1.56 -1.98 -13.99
CA THR A 164 0.25 -1.44 -14.42
C THR A 164 -0.79 -1.44 -13.30
N HIS A 165 -0.57 -2.19 -12.19
CA HIS A 165 -1.56 -2.29 -11.12
C HIS A 165 -1.99 -0.95 -10.51
N PRO A 166 -1.13 0.11 -10.39
CA PRO A 166 -1.59 1.40 -9.87
C PRO A 166 -2.65 2.04 -10.77
N LEU A 167 -2.48 1.94 -12.08
CA LEU A 167 -3.46 2.46 -13.05
C LEU A 167 -4.74 1.62 -13.03
N ILE A 168 -4.62 0.30 -12.98
CA ILE A 168 -5.77 -0.61 -12.90
C ILE A 168 -6.57 -0.32 -11.63
N GLY A 169 -5.92 -0.25 -10.47
CA GLY A 169 -6.58 0.07 -9.21
C GLY A 169 -7.25 1.45 -9.22
N TYR A 170 -6.62 2.44 -9.86
CA TYR A 170 -7.18 3.78 -10.04
C TYR A 170 -8.49 3.74 -10.83
N VAL A 171 -8.55 3.00 -11.93
CA VAL A 171 -9.76 2.82 -12.75
C VAL A 171 -10.85 2.06 -11.97
N LEU A 172 -10.48 0.97 -11.28
CA LEU A 172 -11.41 0.20 -10.44
C LEU A 172 -12.04 1.06 -9.33
N LEU A 173 -11.25 1.92 -8.68
CA LEU A 173 -11.77 2.82 -7.65
C LEU A 173 -12.73 3.87 -8.22
N HIS A 174 -12.49 4.38 -9.44
CA HIS A 174 -13.47 5.23 -10.13
C HIS A 174 -14.77 4.50 -10.38
N TYR A 175 -14.70 3.25 -10.84
CA TYR A 175 -15.85 2.41 -11.08
C TYR A 175 -16.62 2.11 -9.79
N TYR A 176 -15.95 1.64 -8.71
CA TYR A 176 -16.64 1.22 -7.48
C TYR A 176 -17.15 2.37 -6.61
N PHE A 177 -16.52 3.53 -6.67
CA PHE A 177 -16.95 4.69 -5.88
C PHE A 177 -17.77 5.72 -6.66
N GLY A 178 -17.90 5.59 -7.98
CA GLY A 178 -18.62 6.51 -8.82
C GLY A 178 -18.22 7.97 -8.52
N LYS A 179 -19.21 8.84 -8.27
CA LYS A 179 -18.96 10.27 -7.96
C LYS A 179 -18.13 10.52 -6.69
N TYR A 180 -17.97 9.54 -5.82
CA TYR A 180 -17.18 9.66 -4.57
C TYR A 180 -15.72 9.25 -4.73
N HIS A 181 -15.25 8.86 -5.92
CA HIS A 181 -13.89 8.37 -6.20
C HIS A 181 -12.78 9.32 -5.73
N LYS A 182 -12.96 10.64 -5.86
CA LYS A 182 -11.94 11.68 -5.55
C LYS A 182 -11.35 11.61 -4.15
N ARG A 183 -11.99 10.88 -3.24
CA ARG A 183 -11.49 10.69 -1.88
C ARG A 183 -10.49 9.54 -1.75
N TYR A 184 -10.45 8.62 -2.73
CA TYR A 184 -9.79 7.33 -2.55
C TYR A 184 -8.91 6.90 -3.72
N ASP A 185 -9.14 7.44 -4.92
CA ASP A 185 -8.50 7.01 -6.16
C ASP A 185 -6.98 7.16 -6.17
N PHE A 186 -6.48 8.26 -5.59
CA PHE A 186 -5.06 8.55 -5.57
C PHE A 186 -4.23 7.52 -4.81
N SER A 187 -4.80 6.79 -3.84
CA SER A 187 -4.06 5.82 -3.04
C SER A 187 -3.45 4.72 -3.90
N SER A 188 -4.24 4.17 -4.81
CA SER A 188 -3.75 3.16 -5.74
C SER A 188 -2.77 3.75 -6.74
N PHE A 189 -3.05 4.95 -7.27
CA PHE A 189 -2.26 5.54 -8.33
C PHE A 189 -0.89 6.05 -7.89
N GLN A 190 -0.76 6.59 -6.65
CA GLN A 190 0.42 7.35 -6.23
C GLN A 190 1.32 6.63 -5.22
N HIS A 191 0.97 5.46 -4.67
CA HIS A 191 1.75 4.85 -3.59
C HIS A 191 3.17 4.42 -4.01
N HIS A 192 3.40 4.24 -5.31
CA HIS A 192 4.73 3.99 -5.86
C HIS A 192 5.44 5.23 -6.41
N GLU A 193 4.81 6.39 -6.38
CA GLU A 193 5.49 7.64 -6.69
C GLU A 193 6.48 8.02 -5.57
N ARG A 194 7.47 8.84 -5.90
CA ARG A 194 8.50 9.32 -4.97
C ARG A 194 8.61 10.83 -5.05
N LEU A 195 8.99 11.49 -3.95
CA LEU A 195 9.05 12.95 -3.86
C LEU A 195 10.05 13.59 -4.83
N ASP A 196 11.12 12.86 -5.18
CA ASP A 196 12.11 13.27 -6.18
C ASP A 196 11.63 13.08 -7.63
N GLY A 197 10.49 12.39 -7.85
CA GLY A 197 9.95 12.06 -9.17
C GLY A 197 10.50 10.77 -9.77
N SER A 198 11.33 10.01 -9.03
CA SER A 198 11.89 8.72 -9.51
C SER A 198 10.88 7.56 -9.45
N GLY A 199 9.67 7.80 -8.94
CA GLY A 199 8.63 6.81 -8.82
C GLY A 199 7.87 6.52 -10.11
N TYR A 200 6.81 5.74 -10.01
CA TYR A 200 5.90 5.41 -11.11
C TYR A 200 4.45 5.43 -10.63
N PRO A 201 3.45 5.55 -11.51
CA PRO A 201 3.50 5.43 -12.97
C PRO A 201 3.83 6.71 -13.74
N LYS A 202 3.82 7.89 -13.12
CA LYS A 202 4.01 9.19 -13.80
C LYS A 202 5.27 9.96 -13.41
N GLY A 203 5.94 9.61 -12.32
CA GLY A 203 7.07 10.37 -11.81
C GLY A 203 6.65 11.75 -11.26
N ILE A 204 5.47 11.86 -10.65
CA ILE A 204 4.98 13.12 -10.09
C ILE A 204 5.65 13.41 -8.74
N LYS A 205 6.00 14.69 -8.50
CA LYS A 205 6.66 15.13 -7.26
C LYS A 205 5.67 15.65 -6.21
N ARG A 206 4.50 16.16 -6.63
CA ARG A 206 3.46 16.62 -5.70
C ARG A 206 2.48 15.48 -5.43
N LEU A 207 2.69 14.80 -4.31
CA LEU A 207 1.89 13.67 -3.90
C LEU A 207 0.87 14.06 -2.83
N ASN A 208 -0.22 13.32 -2.75
CA ASN A 208 -1.11 13.38 -1.61
C ASN A 208 -0.37 12.88 -0.36
N LYS A 209 -0.58 13.51 0.79
CA LYS A 209 0.07 13.12 2.06
C LYS A 209 -0.11 11.65 2.41
N TYR A 210 -1.28 11.08 2.14
CA TYR A 210 -1.52 9.65 2.40
C TYR A 210 -0.71 8.75 1.45
N SER A 211 -0.45 9.20 0.21
CA SER A 211 0.41 8.46 -0.71
C SER A 211 1.86 8.40 -0.21
N HIS A 212 2.35 9.47 0.44
CA HIS A 212 3.65 9.45 1.12
C HIS A 212 3.67 8.39 2.23
N LEU A 213 2.66 8.40 3.10
CA LEU A 213 2.53 7.43 4.19
C LEU A 213 2.50 6.00 3.64
N LEU A 214 1.64 5.74 2.65
CA LEU A 214 1.54 4.41 2.03
C LEU A 214 2.84 3.98 1.36
N GLY A 215 3.51 4.88 0.63
CA GLY A 215 4.79 4.59 -0.01
C GLY A 215 5.90 4.19 0.96
N VAL A 216 5.94 4.79 2.16
CA VAL A 216 6.89 4.44 3.22
C VAL A 216 6.57 3.05 3.79
N VAL A 217 5.33 2.81 4.21
CA VAL A 217 4.96 1.54 4.86
C VAL A 217 4.97 0.37 3.90
N ASP A 218 4.56 0.58 2.64
CA ASP A 218 4.65 -0.42 1.56
C ASP A 218 6.11 -0.83 1.31
N THR A 219 7.01 0.16 1.24
CA THR A 219 8.44 -0.10 1.07
C THR A 219 9.01 -0.84 2.27
N LEU A 220 8.64 -0.48 3.50
CA LEU A 220 9.09 -1.17 4.71
C LEU A 220 8.66 -2.64 4.67
N ASP A 221 7.37 -2.93 4.45
CA ASP A 221 6.91 -4.32 4.38
C ASP A 221 7.57 -5.09 3.24
N ALA A 222 7.75 -4.45 2.08
CA ALA A 222 8.44 -5.07 0.95
C ALA A 222 9.90 -5.45 1.28
N LEU A 223 10.59 -4.73 2.15
CA LEU A 223 11.96 -5.01 2.58
C LEU A 223 12.02 -6.14 3.60
N ILE A 224 11.16 -6.16 4.61
CA ILE A 224 11.21 -7.12 5.72
C ILE A 224 10.38 -8.38 5.49
N SER A 225 9.60 -8.44 4.41
CA SER A 225 8.85 -9.64 4.02
C SER A 225 9.74 -10.62 3.26
N GLU A 226 9.53 -11.90 3.51
CA GLU A 226 10.06 -12.94 2.65
C GLU A 226 9.53 -12.78 1.23
N ARG A 227 10.42 -12.88 0.26
CA ARG A 227 10.07 -12.82 -1.16
C ARG A 227 10.59 -14.08 -1.84
N PRO A 228 9.83 -14.72 -2.73
CA PRO A 228 10.25 -15.95 -3.38
C PRO A 228 11.61 -15.86 -4.09
N TYR A 229 11.96 -14.66 -4.57
CA TYR A 229 13.19 -14.36 -5.28
C TYR A 229 14.32 -13.75 -4.42
N ARG A 230 14.06 -13.53 -3.09
CA ARG A 230 15.05 -13.00 -2.17
C ARG A 230 15.21 -13.96 -0.99
N LYS A 231 16.37 -14.59 -0.88
CA LYS A 231 16.67 -15.65 0.12
C LYS A 231 16.56 -15.19 1.57
N LYS A 232 16.87 -13.92 1.87
CA LYS A 232 16.79 -13.37 3.22
C LYS A 232 16.10 -11.99 3.17
N PRO A 233 15.06 -11.75 3.98
CA PRO A 233 14.51 -10.42 4.19
C PRO A 233 15.50 -9.53 4.94
N PHE A 234 15.33 -8.22 4.86
CA PHE A 234 16.04 -7.29 5.73
C PHE A 234 15.55 -7.44 7.17
N THR A 235 16.42 -7.17 8.14
CA THR A 235 15.96 -6.93 9.52
C THR A 235 15.16 -5.62 9.54
N LEU A 236 14.29 -5.44 10.54
CA LEU A 236 13.55 -4.20 10.70
C LEU A 236 14.49 -2.99 10.76
N ARG A 237 15.62 -3.11 11.48
CA ARG A 237 16.63 -2.07 11.59
C ARG A 237 17.24 -1.73 10.23
N SER A 238 17.74 -2.72 9.51
CA SER A 238 18.36 -2.48 8.19
C SER A 238 17.39 -1.91 7.17
N ALA A 239 16.10 -2.29 7.24
CA ALA A 239 15.06 -1.73 6.37
C ALA A 239 14.81 -0.25 6.69
N ILE A 240 14.77 0.12 7.98
CA ILE A 240 14.60 1.51 8.41
C ILE A 240 15.83 2.35 8.03
N ASP A 241 17.04 1.83 8.21
CA ASP A 241 18.29 2.52 7.81
C ASP A 241 18.29 2.79 6.29
N LEU A 242 17.84 1.83 5.47
CA LEU A 242 17.69 2.03 4.03
C LEU A 242 16.64 3.11 3.70
N LEU A 243 15.49 3.08 4.37
CA LEU A 243 14.46 4.11 4.20
C LEU A 243 14.96 5.51 4.59
N LEU A 244 15.80 5.60 5.63
CA LEU A 244 16.43 6.85 6.03
C LEU A 244 17.36 7.37 4.93
N ASP A 245 18.22 6.51 4.37
CA ASP A 245 19.08 6.87 3.23
C ASP A 245 18.26 7.36 2.03
N GLU A 246 17.15 6.69 1.72
CA GLU A 246 16.27 7.10 0.64
C GLU A 246 15.56 8.44 0.93
N SER A 247 15.26 8.73 2.21
CA SER A 247 14.70 10.03 2.60
C SER A 247 15.74 11.17 2.49
N GLU A 248 17.02 10.89 2.79
CA GLU A 248 18.11 11.84 2.59
C GLU A 248 18.33 12.18 1.10
N LYS A 249 17.99 11.26 0.20
CA LYS A 249 17.96 11.49 -1.27
C LYS A 249 16.69 12.20 -1.74
N GLY A 250 15.80 12.59 -0.82
CA GLY A 250 14.55 13.30 -1.15
C GLY A 250 13.44 12.42 -1.71
N ARG A 251 13.51 11.08 -1.52
CA ARG A 251 12.49 10.14 -2.04
C ARG A 251 11.31 9.95 -1.10
N PHE A 252 11.53 10.05 0.21
CA PHE A 252 10.51 9.87 1.26
C PHE A 252 10.48 11.02 2.25
N ASP A 253 9.32 11.19 2.91
CA ASP A 253 9.12 12.12 4.02
C ASP A 253 9.91 11.64 5.25
N LYS A 254 10.87 12.44 5.71
CA LYS A 254 11.75 12.13 6.82
C LYS A 254 11.01 11.96 8.15
N ASP A 255 9.93 12.72 8.38
CA ASP A 255 9.15 12.64 9.63
C ASP A 255 8.51 11.25 9.80
N LEU A 256 8.05 10.64 8.69
CA LEU A 256 7.52 9.29 8.70
C LEU A 256 8.59 8.25 9.09
N ILE A 257 9.81 8.42 8.55
CA ILE A 257 10.92 7.51 8.88
C ILE A 257 11.34 7.70 10.35
N CYS A 258 11.40 8.93 10.83
CA CYS A 258 11.66 9.20 12.25
C CYS A 258 10.62 8.54 13.17
N THR A 259 9.35 8.52 12.76
CA THR A 259 8.29 7.83 13.51
C THR A 259 8.52 6.32 13.56
N LEU A 260 8.90 5.70 12.43
CA LEU A 260 9.25 4.28 12.39
C LEU A 260 10.46 3.94 13.26
N ILE A 261 11.48 4.82 13.30
CA ILE A 261 12.66 4.65 14.17
C ILE A 261 12.23 4.63 15.64
N ARG A 262 11.37 5.57 16.08
CA ARG A 262 10.86 5.59 17.45
C ARG A 262 10.15 4.29 17.82
N TYR A 263 9.29 3.79 16.95
CA TYR A 263 8.59 2.52 17.18
C TYR A 263 9.56 1.34 17.31
N ALA A 264 10.53 1.23 16.39
CA ALA A 264 11.51 0.15 16.43
C ALA A 264 12.40 0.19 17.69
N ARG A 265 12.60 1.38 18.27
CA ARG A 265 13.36 1.58 19.51
C ARG A 265 12.49 1.58 20.75
N LYS A 266 11.16 1.48 20.61
CA LYS A 266 10.18 1.60 21.72
C LYS A 266 10.29 2.94 22.49
N GLU A 267 10.68 4.00 21.79
CA GLU A 267 10.83 5.33 22.38
C GLU A 267 9.48 6.06 22.47
N ALA A 268 9.32 6.92 23.48
CA ALA A 268 8.11 7.70 23.64
C ALA A 268 7.92 8.72 22.52
N PRO A 269 6.67 9.10 22.18
CA PRO A 269 6.39 10.18 21.24
C PRO A 269 7.09 11.47 21.68
N GLY A 270 7.72 12.18 20.72
CA GLY A 270 8.41 13.45 20.99
C GLY A 270 9.85 13.34 21.49
N THR A 271 10.38 12.13 21.73
CA THR A 271 11.79 11.92 22.06
C THR A 271 12.67 12.46 20.93
N LYS A 272 13.67 13.30 21.28
CA LYS A 272 14.65 13.80 20.31
C LYS A 272 15.50 12.64 19.81
N LEU A 273 15.32 12.28 18.54
CA LEU A 273 16.05 11.17 17.93
C LEU A 273 17.53 11.53 17.78
N ILE A 274 18.39 10.83 18.49
CA ILE A 274 19.82 10.78 18.19
C ILE A 274 19.98 9.65 17.18
N ILE A 275 20.17 10.00 15.91
CA ILE A 275 20.49 9.04 14.85
C ILE A 275 21.96 8.67 15.05
N ALA A 276 22.21 7.61 15.84
CA ALA A 276 23.54 7.06 16.01
C ALA A 276 24.06 6.49 14.67
N ALA A 277 25.39 6.52 14.49
CA ALA A 277 26.06 6.10 13.27
C ALA A 277 25.48 4.81 12.67
N LYS A 278 25.30 4.82 11.35
CA LYS A 278 24.73 3.75 10.53
C LYS A 278 25.54 2.46 10.70
N GLY A 279 25.04 1.51 11.48
CA GLY A 279 25.53 0.14 11.48
C GLY A 279 24.80 -0.62 10.37
N ARG A 280 25.39 -0.74 9.20
CA ARG A 280 24.79 -1.48 8.08
C ARG A 280 25.11 -2.95 8.21
N ASP A 281 24.08 -3.78 8.41
CA ASP A 281 24.16 -5.16 7.98
C ASP A 281 24.32 -5.17 6.45
N LYS A 282 25.14 -6.07 5.91
CA LYS A 282 25.32 -6.20 4.46
C LYS A 282 23.95 -6.43 3.81
N GLU A 283 23.67 -5.71 2.71
CA GLU A 283 22.45 -5.93 1.94
C GLU A 283 22.27 -7.41 1.60
N PRO A 284 21.07 -7.98 1.80
CA PRO A 284 20.79 -9.36 1.41
C PRO A 284 21.07 -9.57 -0.08
N ALA A 285 21.75 -10.67 -0.41
CA ALA A 285 22.00 -11.04 -1.80
C ALA A 285 20.68 -11.15 -2.59
N GLY A 286 20.64 -10.59 -3.79
CA GLY A 286 19.46 -10.59 -4.66
C GLY A 286 18.50 -9.42 -4.44
N ASN A 287 18.86 -8.40 -3.66
CA ASN A 287 18.07 -7.19 -3.52
C ASN A 287 18.00 -6.41 -4.84
N CYS A 288 16.80 -6.36 -5.45
CA CYS A 288 16.53 -5.56 -6.65
C CYS A 288 15.79 -4.26 -6.33
N TYR A 289 15.50 -3.97 -5.05
CA TYR A 289 14.72 -2.82 -4.65
C TYR A 289 15.56 -1.54 -4.79
N GLY A 290 15.03 -0.54 -5.48
CA GLY A 290 15.71 0.74 -5.72
C GLY A 290 16.82 0.71 -6.77
N LYS A 291 17.19 -0.44 -7.32
CA LYS A 291 18.05 -0.49 -8.51
C LYS A 291 17.18 -0.19 -9.72
N THR A 292 17.24 1.06 -10.21
CA THR A 292 16.85 1.38 -11.57
C THR A 292 17.67 0.47 -12.48
N ALA A 293 17.01 -0.34 -13.31
CA ALA A 293 17.72 -0.97 -14.41
C ALA A 293 18.33 0.17 -15.23
N THR A 294 19.64 0.38 -15.11
CA THR A 294 20.39 1.15 -16.09
C THR A 294 20.05 0.55 -17.45
N VAL A 295 19.65 1.43 -18.34
CA VAL A 295 19.21 1.20 -19.72
C VAL A 295 20.20 0.31 -20.47
#